data_1e5431ebcf4d6eba1c6133156eccad2d
#
_entry.id   1e5431ebcf4d6eba1c6133156eccad2d
#
_cell.length_a   1.000
_cell.length_b   1.000
_cell.length_c   1.000
_cell.angle_alpha   90.00
_cell.angle_beta   90.00
_cell.angle_gamma   90.00
#
_symmetry.space_group_name_H-M   'P 1'
#
loop_
_entity.id
_entity.type
_entity.pdbx_description
1 polymer ?
#
loop_
_entity_poly.entity_id
_entity_poly.type
_entity_poly.pdbx_seq_one_letter_code
_entity_poly.pdbx_strand_id
1 'polypeptide(L)'
;MTIAQKTTTLPFRADHVGSFLRTEPLKDARLKFAAGEIDAAALDQIETEEITKLVKDQKENGLKGFTDGEFRRSWWHIDFIENLNGFEGYVPEHGYDFGDVEVRKYAFRNVGKISFN
;
A
#
# COMPACT_ATOMS: atom_id res chain seq x y z
N MET A 1 -28.10 23.01 33.89
CA MET A 1 -27.62 22.98 32.48
C MET A 1 -27.23 21.56 32.12
N THR A 2 -28.12 20.85 31.47
CA THR A 2 -27.82 19.47 31.04
C THR A 2 -26.93 19.54 29.80
N ILE A 3 -25.67 19.23 29.95
CA ILE A 3 -24.78 19.06 28.81
C ILE A 3 -25.29 17.81 28.06
N ALA A 4 -26.00 18.03 26.97
CA ALA A 4 -26.35 16.97 26.07
C ALA A 4 -25.03 16.31 25.63
N GLN A 5 -24.72 15.13 26.17
CA GLN A 5 -23.67 14.29 25.65
C GLN A 5 -24.04 14.03 24.20
N LYS A 6 -23.28 14.67 23.30
CA LYS A 6 -23.32 14.36 21.88
C LYS A 6 -22.79 12.93 21.79
N THR A 7 -23.69 11.97 21.81
CA THR A 7 -23.33 10.59 21.51
C THR A 7 -22.78 10.58 20.09
N THR A 8 -21.47 10.67 19.99
CA THR A 8 -20.75 10.34 18.76
C THR A 8 -20.98 8.86 18.52
N THR A 9 -22.06 8.55 17.81
CA THR A 9 -22.21 7.24 17.20
C THR A 9 -20.97 7.04 16.34
N LEU A 10 -20.12 6.13 16.77
CA LEU A 10 -18.95 5.74 16.02
C LEU A 10 -19.41 5.25 14.65
N PRO A 11 -18.97 5.88 13.55
CA PRO A 11 -19.53 5.65 12.21
C PRO A 11 -18.93 4.41 11.54
N PHE A 12 -18.29 3.52 12.30
CA PHE A 12 -17.37 2.51 11.79
C PHE A 12 -17.98 1.11 11.70
N ARG A 13 -19.24 0.99 11.26
CA ARG A 13 -19.79 -0.33 10.93
C ARG A 13 -19.25 -0.91 9.63
N ALA A 14 -18.75 -0.05 8.75
CA ALA A 14 -18.16 -0.42 7.48
C ALA A 14 -16.93 0.47 7.27
N ASP A 15 -15.81 0.06 7.82
CA ASP A 15 -14.50 0.59 7.51
C ASP A 15 -13.75 -0.36 6.58
N HIS A 16 -12.80 0.20 5.85
CA HIS A 16 -11.93 -0.58 4.98
C HIS A 16 -10.59 -0.82 5.67
N VAL A 17 -10.16 -2.08 5.69
CA VAL A 17 -8.86 -2.51 6.21
C VAL A 17 -8.07 -3.20 5.10
N GLY A 18 -6.82 -2.77 4.91
CA GLY A 18 -5.94 -3.32 3.87
C GLY A 18 -6.04 -2.61 2.52
N SER A 19 -5.54 -3.27 1.50
CA SER A 19 -5.45 -2.71 0.16
C SER A 19 -6.77 -2.70 -0.57
N PHE A 20 -7.03 -1.62 -1.31
CA PHE A 20 -7.97 -1.64 -2.41
C PHE A 20 -7.34 -2.27 -3.66
N LEU A 21 -8.19 -2.73 -4.58
CA LEU A 21 -7.73 -3.19 -5.88
C LEU A 21 -7.07 -2.03 -6.64
N ARG A 22 -5.84 -2.22 -7.04
CA ARG A 22 -5.08 -1.20 -7.78
C ARG A 22 -5.66 -0.99 -9.16
N THR A 23 -5.78 0.27 -9.54
CA THR A 23 -6.28 0.68 -10.86
C THR A 23 -5.29 0.33 -11.97
N GLU A 24 -5.77 0.19 -13.19
CA GLU A 24 -4.89 -0.08 -14.34
C GLU A 24 -3.87 1.04 -14.57
N PRO A 25 -4.21 2.35 -14.48
CA PRO A 25 -3.20 3.42 -14.57
C PRO A 25 -2.08 3.29 -13.56
N LEU A 26 -2.39 2.89 -12.31
CA LEU A 26 -1.39 2.71 -11.27
C LEU A 26 -0.48 1.50 -11.54
N LYS A 27 -1.04 0.39 -12.01
CA LYS A 27 -0.26 -0.80 -12.37
C LYS A 27 0.70 -0.49 -13.53
N ASP A 28 0.19 0.17 -14.55
CA ASP A 28 0.96 0.56 -15.74
C ASP A 28 2.11 1.52 -15.39
N ALA A 29 1.83 2.53 -14.56
CA ALA A 29 2.85 3.46 -14.07
C ALA A 29 3.97 2.75 -13.30
N ARG A 30 3.63 1.77 -12.47
CA ARG A 30 4.63 0.98 -11.73
C ARG A 30 5.49 0.11 -12.64
N LEU A 31 4.92 -0.47 -13.69
CA LEU A 31 5.69 -1.21 -14.68
C LEU A 31 6.64 -0.29 -15.45
N LYS A 32 6.18 0.90 -15.86
CA LYS A 32 7.01 1.90 -16.53
C LYS A 32 8.14 2.42 -15.64
N PHE A 33 7.85 2.65 -14.37
CA PHE A 33 8.88 3.03 -13.40
C PHE A 33 9.93 1.93 -13.21
N ALA A 34 9.52 0.69 -13.07
CA ALA A 34 10.43 -0.46 -12.97
C ALA A 34 11.28 -0.66 -14.23
N ALA A 35 10.75 -0.30 -15.41
CA ALA A 35 11.48 -0.31 -16.68
C ALA A 35 12.38 0.92 -16.89
N GLY A 36 12.33 1.92 -16.00
CA GLY A 36 13.07 3.18 -16.13
C GLY A 36 12.50 4.14 -17.18
N GLU A 37 11.27 3.93 -17.63
CA GLU A 37 10.58 4.77 -18.61
C GLU A 37 10.02 6.06 -18.05
N ILE A 38 9.70 6.06 -16.75
CA ILE A 38 9.28 7.24 -15.99
C ILE A 38 10.11 7.39 -14.73
N ASP A 39 10.22 8.60 -14.23
CA ASP A 39 10.93 8.91 -12.99
C ASP A 39 10.00 8.79 -11.74
N ALA A 40 10.60 8.94 -10.56
CA ALA A 40 9.87 8.86 -9.30
C ALA A 40 8.83 9.98 -9.15
N ALA A 41 9.07 11.16 -9.71
CA ALA A 41 8.14 12.28 -9.64
C ALA A 41 6.88 12.01 -10.48
N ALA A 42 7.04 11.43 -11.66
CA ALA A 42 5.92 11.04 -12.52
C ALA A 42 5.09 9.92 -11.88
N LEU A 43 5.74 8.92 -11.25
CA LEU A 43 5.05 7.88 -10.50
C LEU A 43 4.26 8.47 -9.33
N ASP A 44 4.87 9.33 -8.51
CA ASP A 44 4.23 9.99 -7.37
C ASP A 44 3.00 10.81 -7.78
N GLN A 45 3.06 11.49 -8.92
CA GLN A 45 1.92 12.21 -9.45
C GLN A 45 0.76 11.28 -9.77
N ILE A 46 1.01 10.18 -10.48
CA ILE A 46 -0.03 9.19 -10.84
C ILE A 46 -0.62 8.55 -9.59
N GLU A 47 0.23 8.16 -8.63
CA GLU A 47 -0.23 7.62 -7.36
C GLU A 47 -1.14 8.61 -6.62
N THR A 48 -0.76 9.88 -6.56
CA THR A 48 -1.55 10.95 -5.92
C THR A 48 -2.91 11.13 -6.60
N GLU A 49 -2.95 11.12 -7.93
CA GLU A 49 -4.19 11.22 -8.69
C GLU A 49 -5.13 10.04 -8.43
N GLU A 50 -4.60 8.82 -8.45
CA GLU A 50 -5.40 7.60 -8.21
C GLU A 50 -5.87 7.50 -6.76
N ILE A 51 -5.05 7.89 -5.79
CA ILE A 51 -5.45 7.97 -4.37
C ILE A 51 -6.56 9.03 -4.19
N THR A 52 -6.45 10.17 -4.84
CA THR A 52 -7.46 11.22 -4.77
C THR A 52 -8.82 10.74 -5.29
N LYS A 53 -8.83 10.01 -6.41
CA LYS A 53 -10.05 9.38 -6.94
C LYS A 53 -10.61 8.36 -5.96
N LEU A 54 -9.75 7.48 -5.42
CA LEU A 54 -10.15 6.46 -4.45
C LEU A 54 -10.77 7.06 -3.18
N VAL A 55 -10.19 8.12 -2.64
CA VAL A 55 -10.73 8.81 -1.45
C VAL A 55 -12.10 9.44 -1.75
N LYS A 56 -12.25 10.02 -2.94
CA LYS A 56 -13.54 10.54 -3.39
C LYS A 56 -14.59 9.44 -3.47
N ASP A 57 -14.25 8.32 -4.08
CA ASP A 57 -15.17 7.18 -4.23
C ASP A 57 -15.57 6.59 -2.86
N GLN A 58 -14.64 6.45 -1.92
CA GLN A 58 -14.94 6.05 -0.55
C GLN A 58 -15.95 6.98 0.12
N LYS A 59 -15.74 8.29 -0.03
CA LYS A 59 -16.64 9.31 0.51
C LYS A 59 -18.03 9.24 -0.13
N GLU A 60 -18.11 9.12 -1.44
CA GLU A 60 -19.39 9.05 -2.18
C GLU A 60 -20.17 7.78 -1.83
N ASN A 61 -19.47 6.69 -1.52
CA ASN A 61 -20.07 5.44 -1.05
C ASN A 61 -20.39 5.43 0.46
N GLY A 62 -20.24 6.56 1.16
CA GLY A 62 -20.71 6.75 2.53
C GLY A 62 -19.73 6.28 3.61
N LEU A 63 -18.51 5.91 3.27
CA LEU A 63 -17.48 5.64 4.26
C LEU A 63 -17.16 6.91 5.04
N LYS A 64 -16.85 6.77 6.32
CA LYS A 64 -16.50 7.87 7.24
C LYS A 64 -15.02 7.91 7.60
N GLY A 65 -14.35 6.76 7.54
CA GLY A 65 -12.90 6.62 7.57
C GLY A 65 -12.38 6.38 6.17
N PHE A 66 -11.34 7.10 5.76
CA PHE A 66 -10.75 6.97 4.43
C PHE A 66 -9.34 6.43 4.53
N THR A 67 -8.96 5.59 3.58
CA THR A 67 -7.59 5.10 3.42
C THR A 67 -7.07 5.46 2.04
N ASP A 68 -5.77 5.47 1.87
CA ASP A 68 -5.11 5.60 0.59
C ASP A 68 -5.15 4.29 -0.24
N GLY A 69 -5.79 3.25 0.29
CA GLY A 69 -5.91 1.94 -0.34
C GLY A 69 -4.59 1.19 -0.45
N GLU A 70 -3.56 1.63 0.27
CA GLU A 70 -2.19 1.12 0.16
C GLU A 70 -1.64 1.23 -1.29
N PHE A 71 -2.09 2.23 -2.05
CA PHE A 71 -1.70 2.39 -3.46
C PHE A 71 -0.20 2.68 -3.66
N ARG A 72 0.46 3.29 -2.68
CA ARG A 72 1.92 3.51 -2.70
C ARG A 72 2.71 2.31 -2.25
N ARG A 73 2.09 1.37 -1.52
CA ARG A 73 2.75 0.22 -0.95
C ARG A 73 2.98 -0.86 -2.00
N SER A 74 4.17 -1.42 -2.03
CA SER A 74 4.49 -2.60 -2.85
C SER A 74 4.06 -3.87 -2.14
N TRP A 75 4.42 -4.02 -0.86
CA TRP A 75 4.05 -5.16 -0.03
C TRP A 75 3.92 -4.74 1.43
N TRP A 76 2.99 -5.34 2.17
CA TRP A 76 2.61 -4.91 3.52
C TRP A 76 3.77 -4.87 4.55
N HIS A 77 4.81 -5.68 4.40
CA HIS A 77 5.95 -5.73 5.33
C HIS A 77 7.30 -5.42 4.69
N ILE A 78 7.43 -5.61 3.39
CA ILE A 78 8.69 -5.48 2.67
C ILE A 78 9.14 -4.03 2.57
N ASP A 79 8.23 -3.11 2.29
CA ASP A 79 8.53 -1.69 2.11
C ASP A 79 9.21 -1.04 3.33
N PHE A 80 8.96 -1.57 4.52
CA PHE A 80 9.66 -1.13 5.72
C PHE A 80 11.06 -1.75 5.81
N ILE A 81 11.18 -3.04 5.55
CA ILE A 81 12.43 -3.80 5.70
C ILE A 81 13.47 -3.36 4.66
N GLU A 82 13.07 -3.11 3.42
CA GLU A 82 13.98 -2.70 2.35
C GLU A 82 14.65 -1.35 2.58
N ASN A 83 14.05 -0.51 3.44
CA ASN A 83 14.59 0.78 3.83
C ASN A 83 15.50 0.73 5.08
N LEU A 84 15.78 -0.46 5.60
CA LEU A 84 16.73 -0.65 6.70
C LEU A 84 18.07 -1.14 6.17
N ASN A 85 19.16 -0.62 6.76
CA ASN A 85 20.48 -1.19 6.54
C ASN A 85 20.55 -2.59 7.15
N GLY A 86 21.38 -3.44 6.58
CA GLY A 86 21.61 -4.80 7.06
C GLY A 86 20.64 -5.84 6.47
N PHE A 87 19.76 -5.44 5.56
CA PHE A 87 18.94 -6.35 4.78
C PHE A 87 19.31 -6.35 3.30
N GLU A 88 19.19 -7.51 2.70
CA GLU A 88 19.40 -7.72 1.26
C GLU A 88 18.20 -8.47 0.68
N GLY A 89 17.66 -7.95 -0.43
CA GLY A 89 16.60 -8.62 -1.17
C GLY A 89 17.13 -9.79 -1.99
N TYR A 90 16.38 -10.88 -2.05
CA TYR A 90 16.71 -12.03 -2.89
C TYR A 90 15.46 -12.72 -3.43
N VAL A 91 15.64 -13.51 -4.46
CA VAL A 91 14.58 -14.36 -5.02
C VAL A 91 14.74 -15.77 -4.45
N PRO A 92 13.83 -16.24 -3.58
CA PRO A 92 13.89 -17.59 -3.03
C PRO A 92 13.60 -18.64 -4.10
N GLU A 93 14.18 -19.80 -3.96
CA GLU A 93 13.92 -20.95 -4.87
C GLU A 93 12.46 -21.41 -4.79
N HIS A 94 11.90 -21.36 -3.58
CA HIS A 94 10.50 -21.67 -3.30
C HIS A 94 9.80 -20.44 -2.71
N GLY A 95 8.70 -20.00 -3.33
CA GLY A 95 7.82 -18.96 -2.79
C GLY A 95 6.85 -19.53 -1.76
N TYR A 96 6.10 -18.66 -1.11
CA TYR A 96 4.95 -19.10 -0.31
C TYR A 96 3.88 -19.65 -1.25
N ASP A 97 3.39 -20.85 -0.93
CA ASP A 97 2.30 -21.48 -1.67
C ASP A 97 0.97 -21.12 -1.00
N PHE A 98 0.10 -20.45 -1.74
CA PHE A 98 -1.27 -20.14 -1.31
C PHE A 98 -2.27 -20.85 -2.25
N GLY A 99 -2.21 -22.17 -2.25
CA GLY A 99 -3.02 -22.98 -3.13
C GLY A 99 -2.66 -22.75 -4.62
N ASP A 100 -3.63 -22.38 -5.44
CA ASP A 100 -3.43 -22.21 -6.89
C ASP A 100 -2.89 -20.82 -7.30
N VAL A 101 -2.50 -19.98 -6.32
CA VAL A 101 -2.02 -18.62 -6.59
C VAL A 101 -0.50 -18.57 -6.53
N GLU A 102 0.13 -18.26 -7.67
CA GLU A 102 1.58 -17.99 -7.71
C GLU A 102 1.87 -16.65 -7.05
N VAL A 103 2.55 -16.70 -5.90
CA VAL A 103 2.97 -15.50 -5.17
C VAL A 103 4.30 -15.02 -5.70
N ARG A 104 4.45 -13.68 -5.78
CA ARG A 104 5.71 -13.03 -6.17
C ARG A 104 6.87 -13.57 -5.32
N LYS A 105 7.86 -14.15 -5.96
CA LYS A 105 9.07 -14.69 -5.32
C LYS A 105 10.03 -13.53 -5.02
N TYR A 106 9.89 -12.95 -3.84
CA TYR A 106 10.80 -11.92 -3.36
C TYR A 106 10.85 -11.94 -1.84
N ALA A 107 12.03 -11.98 -1.28
CA ALA A 107 12.23 -12.04 0.16
C ALA A 107 13.46 -11.21 0.57
N PHE A 108 13.58 -10.93 1.86
CA PHE A 108 14.74 -10.27 2.46
C PHE A 108 15.43 -11.19 3.44
N ARG A 109 16.75 -11.08 3.50
CA ARG A 109 17.58 -11.74 4.50
C ARG A 109 18.42 -10.71 5.24
N ASN A 110 18.66 -10.93 6.51
CA ASN A 110 19.59 -10.13 7.27
C ASN A 110 21.02 -10.53 6.90
N VAL A 111 21.83 -9.57 6.50
CA VAL A 111 23.24 -9.74 6.10
C VAL A 111 24.21 -8.93 6.94
N GLY A 112 23.71 -8.14 7.90
CA GLY A 112 24.55 -7.28 8.73
C GLY A 112 23.79 -6.63 9.87
N LYS A 113 24.45 -5.67 10.53
CA LYS A 113 23.83 -4.91 11.62
C LYS A 113 22.67 -4.08 11.10
N ILE A 114 21.52 -4.20 11.76
CA ILE A 114 20.31 -3.43 11.42
C ILE A 114 20.45 -2.00 11.94
N SER A 115 20.20 -1.03 11.09
CA SER A 115 20.13 0.39 11.44
C SER A 115 19.22 1.14 10.48
N PHE A 116 18.79 2.34 10.85
CA PHE A 116 18.11 3.25 9.94
C PHE A 116 19.10 3.87 8.93
N ASN A 117 18.60 4.19 7.73
CA ASN A 117 19.32 4.98 6.73
C ASN A 117 19.43 6.43 7.14
#